data_fa7d2f027b055d2ca6dabd4bbc1a730a
#
_entry.id   fa7d2f027b055d2ca6dabd4bbc1a730a
#
_cell.length_a   1.000
_cell.length_b   1.000
_cell.length_c   1.000
_cell.angle_alpha   90.00
_cell.angle_beta   90.00
_cell.angle_gamma   90.00
#
_symmetry.space_group_name_H-M   'P 1'
#
loop_
_entity.id
_entity.type
_entity.pdbx_description
1 polymer ?
#
loop_
_entity_poly.entity_id
_entity_poly.type
_entity_poly.pdbx_seq_one_letter_code
_entity_poly.pdbx_strand_id
1 'polypeptide(L)'
;LTQLRQRKIDELVFDKNSIKEFNNGLLNNVKNNITIDSNVTEIELPSKPNIKLYFDISYSKLKCDIVLDYKGKEINYFDKVDFLRDNDYEAEVVEDILNYKFIEDKNSFIMTDDDEMYYFLDEVLANLSEKYQVFTSKKIDNTKVLKNVSTSSNFSIGQDGIMSYKFSVEGINQEDLNSLFSALKQKKRYYKLKNNNVVSLEDNEELEQLNNLITDLDLSKTDILEGDAVIPKYRAIYIDSLKNSKYKNIETNNLFDEFISNFKRYKNLSVSFDKDDEKILRDYQKDGVKWLNTIYKCDLGGILADEMGLGK
;
A
#
# COMPACT_ATOMS: atom_id res chain seq x y z
N LEU A 1 -17.28 -28.90 41.15
CA LEU A 1 -16.66 -29.33 42.41
C LEU A 1 -17.52 -28.90 43.61
N THR A 2 -17.96 -27.65 43.69
CA THR A 2 -18.80 -27.15 44.82
C THR A 2 -20.13 -27.89 44.91
N GLN A 3 -20.81 -28.19 43.80
CA GLN A 3 -22.06 -28.96 43.76
C GLN A 3 -21.86 -30.44 44.14
N LEU A 4 -20.71 -31.05 43.80
CA LEU A 4 -20.37 -32.42 44.19
C LEU A 4 -20.13 -32.53 45.68
N ARG A 5 -19.43 -31.56 46.29
CA ARG A 5 -19.23 -31.47 47.74
C ARG A 5 -20.55 -31.30 48.50
N GLN A 6 -21.49 -30.51 47.98
CA GLN A 6 -22.82 -30.32 48.60
C GLN A 6 -23.68 -31.59 48.59
N ARG A 7 -23.46 -32.47 47.58
CA ARG A 7 -24.21 -33.73 47.43
C ARG A 7 -23.54 -34.93 48.10
N LYS A 8 -22.41 -34.76 48.81
CA LYS A 8 -21.61 -35.85 49.42
C LYS A 8 -21.31 -37.00 48.43
N ILE A 9 -20.96 -36.65 47.18
CA ILE A 9 -20.55 -37.63 46.18
C ILE A 9 -19.05 -37.80 46.35
N ASP A 10 -18.63 -38.96 46.90
CA ASP A 10 -17.23 -39.28 47.18
C ASP A 10 -16.56 -39.98 45.99
N GLU A 11 -17.32 -40.48 45.02
CA GLU A 11 -16.83 -41.23 43.86
C GLU A 11 -17.67 -40.93 42.62
N LEU A 12 -16.98 -40.72 41.48
CA LEU A 12 -17.60 -40.58 40.18
C LEU A 12 -17.10 -41.72 39.29
N VAL A 13 -18.01 -42.54 38.78
CA VAL A 13 -17.69 -43.63 37.86
C VAL A 13 -17.99 -43.16 36.42
N PHE A 14 -17.00 -43.27 35.56
CA PHE A 14 -17.12 -42.94 34.13
C PHE A 14 -16.98 -44.18 33.26
N ASP A 15 -17.83 -44.31 32.28
CA ASP A 15 -17.59 -45.27 31.18
C ASP A 15 -16.53 -44.73 30.21
N LYS A 16 -16.08 -45.56 29.22
CA LYS A 16 -15.05 -45.18 28.28
C LYS A 16 -15.39 -43.92 27.44
N ASN A 17 -16.66 -43.64 27.18
CA ASN A 17 -17.10 -42.48 26.39
C ASN A 17 -17.19 -41.24 27.27
N SER A 18 -17.75 -41.40 28.46
CA SER A 18 -17.84 -40.32 29.45
C SER A 18 -16.46 -39.86 29.99
N ILE A 19 -15.45 -40.74 30.01
CA ILE A 19 -14.06 -40.35 30.32
C ILE A 19 -13.51 -39.37 29.27
N LYS A 20 -13.81 -39.57 28.00
CA LYS A 20 -13.39 -38.64 26.94
C LYS A 20 -14.01 -37.24 27.13
N GLU A 21 -15.31 -37.18 27.41
CA GLU A 21 -16.02 -35.91 27.66
C GLU A 21 -15.52 -35.24 28.96
N PHE A 22 -15.26 -36.01 29.98
CA PHE A 22 -14.70 -35.51 31.24
C PHE A 22 -13.30 -34.92 31.05
N ASN A 23 -12.45 -35.59 30.28
CA ASN A 23 -11.09 -35.14 29.98
C ASN A 23 -11.10 -33.87 29.11
N ASN A 24 -11.93 -33.82 28.06
CA ASN A 24 -12.03 -32.67 27.15
C ASN A 24 -12.71 -31.44 27.77
N GLY A 25 -13.60 -31.62 28.70
CA GLY A 25 -14.36 -30.55 29.34
C GLY A 25 -13.83 -30.17 30.72
N LEU A 26 -14.01 -31.07 31.70
CA LEU A 26 -13.74 -30.78 33.12
C LEU A 26 -12.27 -30.86 33.51
N LEU A 27 -11.54 -31.86 32.98
CA LEU A 27 -10.16 -32.09 33.41
C LEU A 27 -9.24 -30.99 32.85
N ASN A 28 -9.46 -30.54 31.64
CA ASN A 28 -8.69 -29.43 31.07
C ASN A 28 -8.83 -28.12 31.85
N ASN A 29 -10.03 -27.87 32.40
CA ASN A 29 -10.29 -26.65 33.18
C ASN A 29 -9.75 -26.71 34.60
N VAL A 30 -9.42 -27.90 35.13
CA VAL A 30 -8.99 -28.09 36.51
C VAL A 30 -7.62 -28.75 36.68
N LYS A 31 -6.97 -29.16 35.57
CA LYS A 31 -5.67 -29.88 35.60
C LYS A 31 -4.56 -29.19 36.40
N ASN A 32 -4.60 -27.86 36.48
CA ASN A 32 -3.62 -27.08 37.25
C ASN A 32 -3.89 -27.06 38.77
N ASN A 33 -5.05 -27.56 39.22
CA ASN A 33 -5.51 -27.47 40.60
C ASN A 33 -5.82 -28.83 41.24
N ILE A 34 -5.53 -29.93 40.51
CA ILE A 34 -5.77 -31.30 41.07
C ILE A 34 -4.52 -32.14 40.89
N THR A 35 -4.29 -33.02 41.87
CA THR A 35 -3.27 -34.07 41.76
C THR A 35 -3.99 -35.36 41.33
N ILE A 36 -3.56 -35.94 40.19
CA ILE A 36 -4.11 -37.22 39.71
C ILE A 36 -3.27 -38.34 40.28
N ASP A 37 -3.90 -39.28 41.03
CA ASP A 37 -3.20 -40.42 41.57
C ASP A 37 -2.90 -41.45 40.47
N SER A 38 -1.67 -41.98 40.45
CA SER A 38 -1.07 -42.80 39.41
C SER A 38 -1.68 -44.21 39.24
N ASN A 39 -2.67 -44.60 40.01
CA ASN A 39 -3.39 -45.85 39.87
C ASN A 39 -4.49 -45.83 38.76
N VAL A 40 -4.74 -44.66 38.17
CA VAL A 40 -5.60 -44.56 36.99
C VAL A 40 -4.71 -44.85 35.78
N THR A 41 -4.88 -46.02 35.21
CA THR A 41 -4.22 -46.45 33.99
C THR A 41 -4.32 -45.33 32.93
N GLU A 42 -3.15 -44.73 32.63
CA GLU A 42 -2.85 -43.83 31.55
C GLU A 42 -4.04 -42.98 31.04
N ILE A 43 -4.38 -41.91 31.77
CA ILE A 43 -5.04 -40.79 31.19
C ILE A 43 -3.95 -40.12 30.30
N GLU A 44 -3.90 -40.49 29.02
CA GLU A 44 -3.05 -39.76 28.06
C GLU A 44 -3.51 -38.28 28.08
N LEU A 45 -2.73 -37.44 28.71
CA LEU A 45 -2.92 -36.00 28.61
C LEU A 45 -2.75 -35.60 27.15
N PRO A 46 -3.58 -34.68 26.64
CA PRO A 46 -3.42 -34.25 25.26
C PRO A 46 -2.00 -33.70 25.05
N SER A 47 -1.29 -34.30 24.09
CA SER A 47 0.02 -33.79 23.71
C SER A 47 -0.16 -32.53 22.88
N LYS A 48 0.71 -31.54 23.10
CA LYS A 48 0.74 -30.33 22.29
C LYS A 48 1.03 -30.70 20.82
N PRO A 49 0.19 -30.30 19.85
CA PRO A 49 0.42 -30.60 18.45
C PRO A 49 1.47 -29.66 17.83
N ASN A 50 2.16 -30.12 16.78
CA ASN A 50 2.87 -29.23 15.89
C ASN A 50 1.86 -28.54 14.96
N ILE A 51 1.98 -27.22 14.83
CA ILE A 51 1.05 -26.40 14.04
C ILE A 51 1.62 -26.20 12.66
N LYS A 52 0.82 -26.50 11.64
CA LYS A 52 1.11 -26.24 10.22
C LYS A 52 0.03 -25.32 9.65
N LEU A 53 0.43 -24.15 9.17
CA LEU A 53 -0.45 -23.16 8.58
C LEU A 53 -0.26 -23.18 7.06
N TYR A 54 -1.32 -23.46 6.31
CA TYR A 54 -1.31 -23.47 4.86
C TYR A 54 -2.05 -22.27 4.31
N PHE A 55 -1.35 -21.40 3.58
CA PHE A 55 -1.93 -20.22 2.97
C PHE A 55 -2.05 -20.38 1.45
N ASP A 56 -3.20 -20.00 0.89
CA ASP A 56 -3.46 -19.95 -0.55
C ASP A 56 -4.32 -18.75 -0.93
N ILE A 57 -4.10 -18.20 -2.12
CA ILE A 57 -4.97 -17.17 -2.70
C ILE A 57 -5.92 -17.80 -3.72
N SER A 58 -7.21 -17.74 -3.43
CA SER A 58 -8.25 -18.26 -4.30
C SER A 58 -9.42 -17.28 -4.41
N TYR A 59 -9.82 -16.95 -5.64
CA TYR A 59 -10.93 -16.02 -5.90
C TYR A 59 -10.81 -14.68 -5.14
N SER A 60 -9.63 -14.06 -5.17
CA SER A 60 -9.33 -12.81 -4.45
C SER A 60 -9.53 -12.89 -2.93
N LYS A 61 -9.38 -14.08 -2.35
CA LYS A 61 -9.41 -14.31 -0.91
C LYS A 61 -8.13 -15.00 -0.49
N LEU A 62 -7.57 -14.58 0.62
CA LEU A 62 -6.50 -15.32 1.29
C LEU A 62 -7.15 -16.35 2.20
N LYS A 63 -6.84 -17.62 1.95
CA LYS A 63 -7.32 -18.76 2.73
C LYS A 63 -6.20 -19.24 3.65
N CYS A 64 -6.53 -19.57 4.89
CA CYS A 64 -5.67 -20.24 5.86
C CYS A 64 -6.30 -21.54 6.32
N ASP A 65 -5.63 -22.65 6.11
CA ASP A 65 -5.97 -23.95 6.71
C ASP A 65 -5.01 -24.24 7.87
N ILE A 66 -5.56 -24.51 9.05
CA ILE A 66 -4.79 -24.90 10.23
C ILE A 66 -4.77 -26.43 10.31
N VAL A 67 -3.59 -27.01 10.19
CA VAL A 67 -3.35 -28.44 10.30
C VAL A 67 -2.57 -28.69 11.60
N LEU A 68 -3.08 -29.61 12.39
CA LEU A 68 -2.56 -30.01 13.69
C LEU A 68 -1.91 -31.39 13.56
N ASP A 69 -0.63 -31.47 13.87
CA ASP A 69 0.11 -32.73 13.81
C ASP A 69 0.31 -33.27 15.23
N TYR A 70 -0.51 -34.24 15.59
CA TYR A 70 -0.44 -34.99 16.85
C TYR A 70 0.41 -36.24 16.68
N LYS A 71 1.72 -36.13 16.95
CA LYS A 71 2.69 -37.26 16.88
C LYS A 71 2.67 -38.01 15.54
N GLY A 72 2.58 -37.28 14.43
CA GLY A 72 2.56 -37.83 13.06
C GLY A 72 1.15 -38.12 12.52
N LYS A 73 0.10 -37.82 13.28
CA LYS A 73 -1.28 -37.84 12.79
C LYS A 73 -1.74 -36.42 12.52
N GLU A 74 -1.79 -36.04 11.24
CA GLU A 74 -2.26 -34.75 10.79
C GLU A 74 -3.78 -34.71 10.71
N ILE A 75 -4.40 -33.65 11.25
CA ILE A 75 -5.83 -33.37 11.19
C ILE A 75 -6.04 -31.89 10.86
N ASN A 76 -7.12 -31.55 10.16
CA ASN A 76 -7.55 -30.17 10.07
C ASN A 76 -8.17 -29.72 11.40
N TYR A 77 -8.01 -28.46 11.76
CA TYR A 77 -8.58 -27.90 12.99
C TYR A 77 -10.09 -28.20 13.12
N PHE A 78 -10.84 -28.19 12.04
CA PHE A 78 -12.28 -28.43 12.02
C PHE A 78 -12.67 -29.91 12.01
N ASP A 79 -11.72 -30.84 11.91
CA ASP A 79 -12.00 -32.27 11.88
C ASP A 79 -12.48 -32.76 13.25
N LYS A 80 -13.51 -33.62 13.21
CA LYS A 80 -13.93 -34.36 14.40
C LYS A 80 -13.08 -35.61 14.53
N VAL A 81 -12.40 -35.72 15.65
CA VAL A 81 -11.53 -36.86 15.93
C VAL A 81 -11.95 -37.57 17.23
N ASP A 82 -11.51 -38.80 17.37
CA ASP A 82 -11.85 -39.68 18.48
C ASP A 82 -10.74 -39.76 19.57
N PHE A 83 -9.75 -38.88 19.51
CA PHE A 83 -8.67 -38.77 20.52
C PHE A 83 -8.67 -37.41 21.20
N LEU A 84 -7.91 -37.29 22.30
CA LEU A 84 -7.81 -36.07 23.07
C LEU A 84 -6.98 -35.00 22.34
N ARG A 85 -7.54 -33.80 22.25
CA ARG A 85 -6.91 -32.60 21.69
C ARG A 85 -6.53 -31.61 22.77
N ASP A 86 -5.50 -30.83 22.57
CA ASP A 86 -5.12 -29.68 23.41
C ASP A 86 -5.89 -28.43 22.98
N ASN A 87 -7.17 -28.39 23.37
CA ASN A 87 -8.10 -27.35 22.96
C ASN A 87 -7.65 -25.93 23.38
N ASP A 88 -6.94 -25.81 24.52
CA ASP A 88 -6.46 -24.51 24.99
C ASP A 88 -5.38 -23.96 24.03
N TYR A 89 -4.42 -24.80 23.68
CA TYR A 89 -3.38 -24.40 22.72
C TYR A 89 -3.89 -24.19 21.31
N GLU A 90 -4.83 -24.99 20.86
CA GLU A 90 -5.48 -24.80 19.57
C GLU A 90 -6.27 -23.50 19.51
N ALA A 91 -6.95 -23.10 20.61
CA ALA A 91 -7.64 -21.83 20.70
C ALA A 91 -6.68 -20.63 20.61
N GLU A 92 -5.49 -20.72 21.24
CA GLU A 92 -4.44 -19.68 21.09
C GLU A 92 -4.02 -19.51 19.61
N VAL A 93 -3.86 -20.60 18.87
CA VAL A 93 -3.49 -20.55 17.44
C VAL A 93 -4.59 -19.89 16.61
N VAL A 94 -5.84 -20.24 16.88
CA VAL A 94 -6.99 -19.64 16.18
C VAL A 94 -7.10 -18.16 16.51
N GLU A 95 -6.92 -17.76 17.78
CA GLU A 95 -6.93 -16.36 18.18
C GLU A 95 -5.82 -15.56 17.47
N ASP A 96 -4.62 -16.13 17.34
CA ASP A 96 -3.54 -15.51 16.57
C ASP A 96 -3.96 -15.23 15.12
N ILE A 97 -4.64 -16.16 14.46
CA ILE A 97 -5.11 -15.98 13.07
C ILE A 97 -6.25 -14.96 13.00
N LEU A 98 -7.23 -15.03 13.92
CA LEU A 98 -8.37 -14.11 13.94
C LEU A 98 -7.95 -12.66 14.23
N ASN A 99 -6.87 -12.43 14.97
CA ASN A 99 -6.32 -11.12 15.26
C ASN A 99 -5.88 -10.37 13.96
N TYR A 100 -5.60 -11.09 12.89
CA TYR A 100 -5.28 -10.54 11.57
C TYR A 100 -6.50 -10.42 10.65
N LYS A 101 -7.70 -10.27 11.19
CA LYS A 101 -8.96 -10.08 10.45
C LYS A 101 -9.37 -11.25 9.54
N PHE A 102 -8.86 -12.44 9.79
CA PHE A 102 -9.43 -13.64 9.23
C PHE A 102 -10.80 -13.91 9.86
N ILE A 103 -11.69 -14.46 9.07
CA ILE A 103 -13.01 -14.94 9.53
C ILE A 103 -13.14 -16.42 9.23
N GLU A 104 -13.87 -17.15 10.06
CA GLU A 104 -14.16 -18.55 9.84
C GLU A 104 -15.12 -18.73 8.65
N ASP A 105 -14.76 -19.61 7.71
CA ASP A 105 -15.58 -19.99 6.57
C ASP A 105 -15.53 -21.52 6.37
N LYS A 106 -16.58 -22.23 6.78
CA LYS A 106 -16.69 -23.69 6.72
C LYS A 106 -15.54 -24.38 7.46
N ASN A 107 -14.56 -24.91 6.73
CA ASN A 107 -13.43 -25.68 7.26
C ASN A 107 -12.08 -24.94 7.10
N SER A 108 -12.11 -23.61 7.02
CA SER A 108 -10.92 -22.77 6.84
C SER A 108 -11.14 -21.38 7.39
N PHE A 109 -10.09 -20.59 7.45
CA PHE A 109 -10.16 -19.16 7.75
C PHE A 109 -9.90 -18.39 6.47
N ILE A 110 -10.66 -17.31 6.23
CA ILE A 110 -10.52 -16.50 5.02
C ILE A 110 -10.38 -15.01 5.36
N MET A 111 -9.63 -14.31 4.52
CA MET A 111 -9.54 -12.86 4.50
C MET A 111 -9.99 -12.36 3.13
N THR A 112 -10.86 -11.36 3.09
CA THR A 112 -11.48 -10.87 1.85
C THR A 112 -11.12 -9.44 1.51
N ASP A 113 -10.54 -8.70 2.44
CA ASP A 113 -10.08 -7.33 2.23
C ASP A 113 -8.70 -7.35 1.56
N ASP A 114 -8.57 -6.75 0.38
CA ASP A 114 -7.33 -6.77 -0.40
C ASP A 114 -6.18 -6.05 0.31
N ASP A 115 -6.44 -4.91 0.98
CA ASP A 115 -5.42 -4.15 1.70
C ASP A 115 -4.87 -4.93 2.89
N GLU A 116 -5.76 -5.58 3.66
CA GLU A 116 -5.36 -6.42 4.80
C GLU A 116 -4.63 -7.67 4.32
N MET A 117 -5.07 -8.27 3.21
CA MET A 117 -4.42 -9.44 2.62
C MET A 117 -2.98 -9.15 2.22
N TYR A 118 -2.73 -8.04 1.51
CA TYR A 118 -1.37 -7.72 1.09
C TYR A 118 -0.50 -7.24 2.26
N TYR A 119 -1.06 -6.54 3.23
CA TYR A 119 -0.38 -6.24 4.48
C TYR A 119 0.04 -7.51 5.22
N PHE A 120 -0.86 -8.48 5.32
CA PHE A 120 -0.56 -9.77 5.95
C PHE A 120 0.58 -10.51 5.24
N LEU A 121 0.54 -10.58 3.92
CA LEU A 121 1.58 -11.24 3.11
C LEU A 121 2.93 -10.54 3.19
N ASP A 122 2.94 -9.22 3.28
CA ASP A 122 4.16 -8.40 3.28
C ASP A 122 4.83 -8.32 4.66
N GLU A 123 4.06 -8.10 5.71
CA GLU A 123 4.58 -7.75 7.04
C GLU A 123 4.36 -8.84 8.11
N VAL A 124 3.30 -9.66 7.96
CA VAL A 124 2.89 -10.57 9.03
C VAL A 124 3.37 -12.01 8.79
N LEU A 125 3.33 -12.47 7.55
CA LEU A 125 3.60 -13.87 7.21
C LEU A 125 4.99 -14.35 7.66
N ALA A 126 6.00 -13.48 7.57
CA ALA A 126 7.35 -13.76 8.04
C ALA A 126 7.39 -14.00 9.56
N ASN A 127 6.70 -13.15 10.33
CA ASN A 127 6.64 -13.25 11.79
C ASN A 127 5.91 -14.53 12.25
N LEU A 128 4.85 -14.93 11.53
CA LEU A 128 4.17 -16.20 11.80
C LEU A 128 5.05 -17.41 11.55
N SER A 129 5.96 -17.32 10.58
CA SER A 129 6.92 -18.39 10.28
C SER A 129 7.95 -18.64 11.38
N GLU A 130 8.16 -17.67 12.28
CA GLU A 130 9.00 -17.84 13.47
C GLU A 130 8.28 -18.66 14.56
N LYS A 131 6.94 -18.59 14.61
CA LYS A 131 6.13 -19.26 15.65
C LYS A 131 5.56 -20.61 15.18
N TYR A 132 5.20 -20.72 13.91
CA TYR A 132 4.54 -21.87 13.32
C TYR A 132 5.23 -22.37 12.06
N GLN A 133 4.96 -23.61 11.64
CA GLN A 133 5.35 -24.08 10.31
C GLN A 133 4.39 -23.49 9.27
N VAL A 134 4.89 -22.58 8.45
CA VAL A 134 4.09 -21.88 7.43
C VAL A 134 4.39 -22.45 6.05
N PHE A 135 3.35 -22.75 5.29
CA PHE A 135 3.40 -23.22 3.91
C PHE A 135 2.56 -22.30 3.03
N THR A 136 3.12 -21.88 1.91
CA THR A 136 2.48 -20.98 0.95
C THR A 136 2.25 -21.68 -0.38
N SER A 137 1.20 -21.29 -1.08
CA SER A 137 0.97 -21.73 -2.44
C SER A 137 1.89 -21.00 -3.43
N LYS A 138 2.14 -21.62 -4.59
CA LYS A 138 2.90 -20.97 -5.69
C LYS A 138 2.34 -19.62 -6.10
N LYS A 139 1.06 -19.36 -5.90
CA LYS A 139 0.44 -18.07 -6.20
C LYS A 139 0.97 -16.98 -5.26
N ILE A 140 1.08 -17.28 -3.97
CA ILE A 140 1.66 -16.38 -2.97
C ILE A 140 3.13 -16.17 -3.26
N ASP A 141 3.90 -17.24 -3.49
CA ASP A 141 5.35 -17.17 -3.75
C ASP A 141 5.69 -16.35 -5.00
N ASN A 142 4.80 -16.33 -5.99
CA ASN A 142 4.94 -15.54 -7.21
C ASN A 142 4.43 -14.11 -7.08
N THR A 143 3.78 -13.74 -5.97
CA THR A 143 3.32 -12.38 -5.73
C THR A 143 4.46 -11.55 -5.17
N LYS A 144 4.99 -10.61 -5.99
CA LYS A 144 6.03 -9.68 -5.54
C LYS A 144 5.40 -8.40 -5.05
N VAL A 145 5.77 -7.98 -3.84
CA VAL A 145 5.46 -6.66 -3.32
C VAL A 145 6.57 -5.70 -3.71
N LEU A 146 6.22 -4.70 -4.54
CA LEU A 146 7.14 -3.66 -4.98
C LEU A 146 7.10 -2.53 -3.95
N LYS A 147 8.18 -2.38 -3.21
CA LYS A 147 8.42 -1.26 -2.28
C LYS A 147 9.36 -0.27 -2.98
N ASN A 148 9.17 1.02 -2.77
CA ASN A 148 10.06 2.08 -3.29
C ASN A 148 10.22 2.03 -4.82
N VAL A 149 9.13 2.20 -5.55
CA VAL A 149 9.16 2.25 -7.01
C VAL A 149 9.77 3.56 -7.49
N SER A 150 10.75 3.46 -8.40
CA SER A 150 11.37 4.64 -9.01
C SER A 150 10.52 5.22 -10.14
N THR A 151 10.49 6.54 -10.23
CA THR A 151 9.78 7.28 -11.26
C THR A 151 10.74 8.05 -12.16
N SER A 152 10.39 8.23 -13.43
CA SER A 152 11.09 9.14 -14.33
C SER A 152 10.14 10.19 -14.88
N SER A 153 10.60 11.43 -14.96
CA SER A 153 9.87 12.58 -15.48
C SER A 153 10.77 13.37 -16.42
N ASN A 154 10.47 13.39 -17.71
CA ASN A 154 11.30 14.01 -18.73
C ASN A 154 10.52 15.11 -19.48
N PHE A 155 10.99 16.35 -19.37
CA PHE A 155 10.42 17.50 -20.04
C PHE A 155 11.32 17.93 -21.19
N SER A 156 10.75 18.10 -22.37
CA SER A 156 11.50 18.52 -23.53
C SER A 156 10.75 19.59 -24.32
N ILE A 157 11.49 20.57 -24.84
CA ILE A 157 11.00 21.53 -25.82
C ILE A 157 11.56 21.12 -27.18
N GLY A 158 10.68 20.97 -28.19
CA GLY A 158 11.04 20.67 -29.56
C GLY A 158 11.53 21.93 -30.32
N GLN A 159 12.12 21.74 -31.49
CA GLN A 159 12.52 22.85 -32.37
C GLN A 159 11.32 23.65 -32.90
N ASP A 160 10.14 23.03 -32.89
CA ASP A 160 8.84 23.65 -33.21
C ASP A 160 8.28 24.49 -32.04
N GLY A 161 8.98 24.54 -30.91
CA GLY A 161 8.55 25.23 -29.69
C GLY A 161 7.49 24.50 -28.86
N ILE A 162 7.11 23.30 -29.26
CA ILE A 162 6.15 22.46 -28.51
C ILE A 162 6.87 21.83 -27.33
N MET A 163 6.25 21.92 -26.16
CA MET A 163 6.74 21.27 -24.94
C MET A 163 6.02 19.96 -24.70
N SER A 164 6.78 18.89 -24.54
CA SER A 164 6.27 17.56 -24.21
C SER A 164 6.78 17.10 -22.85
N TYR A 165 5.98 16.26 -22.21
CA TYR A 165 6.26 15.62 -20.93
C TYR A 165 6.10 14.12 -21.06
N LYS A 166 7.17 13.37 -20.81
CA LYS A 166 7.18 11.90 -20.78
C LYS A 166 7.47 11.42 -19.36
N PHE A 167 6.72 10.42 -18.92
CA PHE A 167 6.91 9.84 -17.60
C PHE A 167 6.71 8.33 -17.61
N SER A 168 7.34 7.67 -16.66
CA SER A 168 7.20 6.24 -16.45
C SER A 168 7.44 5.89 -14.98
N VAL A 169 6.96 4.71 -14.59
CA VAL A 169 7.20 4.13 -13.27
C VAL A 169 7.85 2.76 -13.47
N GLU A 170 8.99 2.54 -12.83
CA GLU A 170 9.74 1.31 -13.00
C GLU A 170 8.93 0.08 -12.55
N GLY A 171 8.88 -0.94 -13.41
CA GLY A 171 8.15 -2.19 -13.12
C GLY A 171 6.62 -2.10 -13.20
N ILE A 172 6.06 -0.94 -13.60
CA ILE A 172 4.62 -0.71 -13.71
C ILE A 172 4.27 -0.32 -15.15
N ASN A 173 3.28 -1.00 -15.73
CA ASN A 173 2.79 -0.67 -17.07
C ASN A 173 1.90 0.58 -17.04
N GLN A 174 1.94 1.38 -18.13
CA GLN A 174 1.12 2.59 -18.25
C GLN A 174 -0.39 2.32 -18.04
N GLU A 175 -0.88 1.17 -18.48
CA GLU A 175 -2.27 0.76 -18.32
C GLU A 175 -2.73 0.64 -16.85
N ASP A 176 -1.81 0.44 -15.92
CA ASP A 176 -2.11 0.33 -14.50
C ASP A 176 -2.10 1.70 -13.79
N LEU A 177 -1.41 2.71 -14.36
CA LEU A 177 -1.15 3.99 -13.68
C LEU A 177 -2.42 4.76 -13.31
N ASN A 178 -3.43 4.81 -14.18
CA ASN A 178 -4.69 5.50 -13.86
C ASN A 178 -5.37 4.93 -12.61
N SER A 179 -5.39 3.60 -12.50
CA SER A 179 -6.00 2.91 -11.37
C SER A 179 -5.13 3.00 -10.11
N LEU A 180 -3.81 2.92 -10.27
CA LEU A 180 -2.83 3.10 -9.20
C LEU A 180 -2.92 4.50 -8.59
N PHE A 181 -2.96 5.57 -9.40
CA PHE A 181 -3.14 6.94 -8.90
C PHE A 181 -4.51 7.15 -8.25
N SER A 182 -5.55 6.45 -8.73
CA SER A 182 -6.85 6.45 -8.07
C SER A 182 -6.79 5.78 -6.69
N ALA A 183 -6.05 4.69 -6.55
CA ALA A 183 -5.83 4.00 -5.28
C ALA A 183 -5.02 4.88 -4.30
N LEU A 184 -3.98 5.58 -4.78
CA LEU A 184 -3.24 6.57 -3.99
C LEU A 184 -4.16 7.68 -3.44
N LYS A 185 -5.03 8.26 -4.29
CA LYS A 185 -6.00 9.29 -3.87
C LYS A 185 -7.00 8.76 -2.83
N GLN A 186 -7.33 7.46 -2.87
CA GLN A 186 -8.18 6.78 -1.89
C GLN A 186 -7.43 6.37 -0.61
N LYS A 187 -6.12 6.66 -0.52
CA LYS A 187 -5.25 6.29 0.62
C LYS A 187 -5.24 4.79 0.90
N LYS A 188 -5.28 3.97 -0.15
CA LYS A 188 -5.05 2.53 -0.02
C LYS A 188 -3.58 2.28 0.30
N ARG A 189 -3.32 1.23 1.08
CA ARG A 189 -1.95 0.81 1.41
C ARG A 189 -1.28 0.06 0.28
N TYR A 190 -2.06 -0.71 -0.48
CA TYR A 190 -1.55 -1.58 -1.54
C TYR A 190 -2.41 -1.46 -2.81
N TYR A 191 -1.78 -1.70 -3.97
CA TYR A 191 -2.45 -1.81 -5.25
C TYR A 191 -1.94 -3.01 -6.03
N LYS A 192 -2.85 -3.89 -6.47
CA LYS A 192 -2.54 -5.05 -7.31
C LYS A 192 -2.50 -4.67 -8.77
N LEU A 193 -1.35 -4.92 -9.41
CA LEU A 193 -1.16 -4.73 -10.85
C LEU A 193 -1.78 -5.88 -11.66
N LYS A 194 -2.00 -5.65 -12.95
CA LYS A 194 -2.51 -6.67 -13.88
C LYS A 194 -1.59 -7.88 -14.02
N ASN A 195 -0.28 -7.72 -13.80
CA ASN A 195 0.70 -8.80 -13.82
C ASN A 195 0.79 -9.61 -12.51
N ASN A 196 -0.16 -9.42 -11.58
CA ASN A 196 -0.23 -9.98 -10.23
C ASN A 196 0.82 -9.51 -9.23
N ASN A 197 1.74 -8.62 -9.59
CA ASN A 197 2.57 -7.93 -8.61
C ASN A 197 1.71 -6.94 -7.80
N VAL A 198 2.18 -6.59 -6.63
CA VAL A 198 1.52 -5.66 -5.72
C VAL A 198 2.45 -4.49 -5.47
N VAL A 199 1.92 -3.28 -5.49
CA VAL A 199 2.68 -2.06 -5.17
C VAL A 199 2.30 -1.63 -3.77
N SER A 200 3.28 -1.44 -2.90
CA SER A 200 3.08 -0.74 -1.64
C SER A 200 2.97 0.76 -1.95
N LEU A 201 1.85 1.35 -1.59
CA LEU A 201 1.58 2.78 -1.79
C LEU A 201 1.95 3.61 -0.57
N GLU A 202 2.11 2.96 0.57
CA GLU A 202 2.51 3.60 1.82
C GLU A 202 3.98 4.02 1.73
N ASP A 203 4.28 5.24 2.16
CA ASP A 203 5.63 5.83 2.17
C ASP A 203 6.36 5.87 0.81
N ASN A 204 5.63 5.85 -0.30
CA ASN A 204 6.20 5.93 -1.64
C ASN A 204 6.24 7.38 -2.14
N GLU A 205 7.25 8.12 -1.67
CA GLU A 205 7.40 9.56 -1.94
C GLU A 205 7.47 9.88 -3.45
N GLU A 206 8.12 9.03 -4.24
CA GLU A 206 8.26 9.25 -5.69
C GLU A 206 6.93 9.11 -6.43
N LEU A 207 6.11 8.13 -6.07
CA LEU A 207 4.77 7.98 -6.65
C LEU A 207 3.84 9.14 -6.25
N GLU A 208 3.92 9.60 -5.00
CA GLU A 208 3.16 10.77 -4.57
C GLU A 208 3.57 12.03 -5.33
N GLN A 209 4.88 12.26 -5.48
CA GLN A 209 5.41 13.38 -6.27
C GLN A 209 4.93 13.31 -7.72
N LEU A 210 5.02 12.16 -8.37
CA LEU A 210 4.53 11.97 -9.74
C LEU A 210 3.02 12.23 -9.85
N ASN A 211 2.21 11.70 -8.92
CA ASN A 211 0.76 11.94 -8.90
C ASN A 211 0.41 13.42 -8.72
N ASN A 212 1.16 14.14 -7.86
CA ASN A 212 0.98 15.57 -7.67
C ASN A 212 1.35 16.34 -8.96
N LEU A 213 2.45 15.98 -9.59
CA LEU A 213 2.89 16.61 -10.86
C LEU A 213 1.86 16.41 -11.98
N ILE A 214 1.34 15.18 -12.14
CA ILE A 214 0.27 14.86 -13.10
C ILE A 214 -0.99 15.69 -12.81
N THR A 215 -1.33 15.87 -11.56
CA THR A 215 -2.50 16.65 -11.13
C THR A 215 -2.29 18.14 -11.39
N ASP A 216 -1.13 18.68 -11.06
CA ASP A 216 -0.79 20.09 -11.23
C ASP A 216 -0.69 20.48 -12.72
N LEU A 217 -0.27 19.54 -13.56
CA LEU A 217 -0.22 19.72 -15.02
C LEU A 217 -1.57 19.49 -15.70
N ASP A 218 -2.59 19.06 -14.94
CA ASP A 218 -3.94 18.75 -15.44
C ASP A 218 -3.95 17.72 -16.58
N LEU A 219 -3.16 16.65 -16.42
CA LEU A 219 -3.07 15.60 -17.42
C LEU A 219 -4.34 14.79 -17.52
N SER A 220 -4.78 14.53 -18.74
CA SER A 220 -5.94 13.68 -19.00
C SER A 220 -5.63 12.20 -18.74
N LYS A 221 -6.70 11.39 -18.63
CA LYS A 221 -6.54 9.92 -18.51
C LYS A 221 -5.84 9.31 -19.73
N THR A 222 -6.00 9.92 -20.90
CA THR A 222 -5.33 9.48 -22.15
C THR A 222 -3.83 9.76 -22.06
N ASP A 223 -3.43 10.95 -21.62
CA ASP A 223 -2.02 11.30 -21.43
C ASP A 223 -1.34 10.36 -20.43
N ILE A 224 -2.05 9.99 -19.35
CA ILE A 224 -1.53 9.04 -18.37
C ILE A 224 -1.37 7.64 -18.99
N LEU A 225 -2.31 7.21 -19.83
CA LEU A 225 -2.25 5.91 -20.48
C LEU A 225 -1.11 5.84 -21.52
N GLU A 226 -0.87 6.93 -22.23
CA GLU A 226 0.19 7.01 -23.22
C GLU A 226 1.57 7.25 -22.57
N GLY A 227 1.61 7.83 -21.38
CA GLY A 227 2.85 8.22 -20.69
C GLY A 227 3.56 9.39 -21.36
N ASP A 228 2.84 10.13 -22.21
CA ASP A 228 3.32 11.26 -22.99
C ASP A 228 2.21 12.33 -23.08
N ALA A 229 2.55 13.59 -22.89
CA ALA A 229 1.61 14.70 -22.92
C ALA A 229 2.23 15.93 -23.57
N VAL A 230 1.43 16.67 -24.31
CA VAL A 230 1.78 18.02 -24.79
C VAL A 230 1.30 19.02 -23.74
N ILE A 231 2.20 19.82 -23.23
CA ILE A 231 1.90 20.81 -22.19
C ILE A 231 2.28 22.22 -22.65
N PRO A 232 1.55 23.25 -22.20
CA PRO A 232 1.85 24.64 -22.58
C PRO A 232 3.25 25.06 -22.15
N LYS A 233 4.01 25.71 -23.05
CA LYS A 233 5.40 26.14 -22.86
C LYS A 233 5.60 27.01 -21.60
N TYR A 234 4.60 27.83 -21.23
CA TYR A 234 4.68 28.66 -20.02
C TYR A 234 4.82 27.84 -18.72
N ARG A 235 4.39 26.57 -18.72
CA ARG A 235 4.58 25.63 -17.58
C ARG A 235 6.05 25.31 -17.32
N ALA A 236 6.96 25.56 -18.28
CA ALA A 236 8.40 25.34 -18.06
C ALA A 236 8.95 26.12 -16.87
N ILE A 237 8.42 27.33 -16.61
CA ILE A 237 8.81 28.16 -15.46
C ILE A 237 8.46 27.48 -14.14
N TYR A 238 7.27 26.86 -14.07
CA TYR A 238 6.83 26.09 -12.92
C TYR A 238 7.69 24.83 -12.73
N ILE A 239 7.96 24.09 -13.81
CA ILE A 239 8.80 22.88 -13.78
C ILE A 239 10.24 23.21 -13.32
N ASP A 240 10.83 24.33 -13.79
CA ASP A 240 12.15 24.76 -13.29
C ASP A 240 12.14 25.03 -11.78
N SER A 241 11.06 25.58 -11.22
CA SER A 241 10.93 25.78 -9.80
C SER A 241 10.84 24.47 -9.01
N LEU A 242 10.16 23.46 -9.55
CA LEU A 242 10.05 22.13 -8.93
C LEU A 242 11.39 21.39 -8.97
N LYS A 243 12.10 21.40 -10.11
CA LYS A 243 13.41 20.80 -10.28
C LYS A 243 14.42 21.30 -9.24
N ASN A 244 14.33 22.58 -8.88
CA ASN A 244 15.22 23.22 -7.92
C ASN A 244 14.78 23.06 -6.44
N SER A 245 13.64 22.41 -6.16
CA SER A 245 13.11 22.27 -4.80
C SER A 245 13.15 20.83 -4.28
N LYS A 246 12.10 20.06 -4.54
CA LYS A 246 11.86 18.72 -3.96
C LYS A 246 12.00 17.58 -4.97
N TYR A 247 11.73 17.85 -6.24
CA TYR A 247 11.62 16.81 -7.25
C TYR A 247 12.98 16.48 -7.87
N LYS A 248 13.61 15.41 -7.39
CA LYS A 248 14.96 15.01 -7.84
C LYS A 248 14.99 14.32 -9.21
N ASN A 249 13.86 13.74 -9.63
CA ASN A 249 13.78 12.86 -10.81
C ASN A 249 13.22 13.58 -12.07
N ILE A 250 13.37 14.91 -12.13
CA ILE A 250 12.98 15.70 -13.31
C ILE A 250 14.19 15.90 -14.20
N GLU A 251 14.12 15.39 -15.43
CA GLU A 251 15.08 15.61 -16.50
C GLU A 251 14.55 16.62 -17.49
N THR A 252 15.45 17.38 -18.11
CA THR A 252 15.13 18.40 -19.10
C THR A 252 16.11 18.35 -20.26
N ASN A 253 15.69 18.76 -21.48
CA ASN A 253 16.59 18.86 -22.60
C ASN A 253 17.25 20.27 -22.73
N ASN A 254 18.24 20.37 -23.58
CA ASN A 254 19.00 21.63 -23.77
C ASN A 254 18.10 22.80 -24.18
N LEU A 255 17.08 22.60 -25.00
CA LEU A 255 16.18 23.67 -25.43
C LEU A 255 15.29 24.17 -24.29
N PHE A 256 14.91 23.27 -23.36
CA PHE A 256 14.21 23.65 -22.12
C PHE A 256 15.13 24.53 -21.24
N ASP A 257 16.36 24.09 -21.02
CA ASP A 257 17.31 24.82 -20.18
C ASP A 257 17.70 26.18 -20.80
N GLU A 258 17.83 26.25 -22.12
CA GLU A 258 18.03 27.51 -22.86
C GLU A 258 16.82 28.44 -22.71
N PHE A 259 15.60 27.92 -22.85
CA PHE A 259 14.39 28.71 -22.66
C PHE A 259 14.33 29.32 -21.25
N ILE A 260 14.60 28.54 -20.20
CA ILE A 260 14.64 29.02 -18.81
C ILE A 260 15.72 30.07 -18.61
N SER A 261 16.91 29.84 -19.16
CA SER A 261 18.01 30.81 -19.08
C SER A 261 17.67 32.13 -19.75
N ASN A 262 17.06 32.09 -20.95
CA ASN A 262 16.57 33.24 -21.65
C ASN A 262 15.47 33.99 -20.93
N PHE A 263 14.49 33.24 -20.32
CA PHE A 263 13.44 33.83 -19.52
C PHE A 263 14.00 34.59 -18.31
N LYS A 264 14.92 33.98 -17.55
CA LYS A 264 15.61 34.61 -16.40
C LYS A 264 16.39 35.85 -16.85
N ARG A 265 17.07 35.78 -17.99
CA ARG A 265 17.83 36.92 -18.55
C ARG A 265 16.89 38.05 -18.94
N TYR A 266 15.82 37.79 -19.66
CA TYR A 266 14.88 38.81 -20.13
C TYR A 266 14.08 39.45 -19.00
N LYS A 267 13.71 38.67 -17.99
CA LYS A 267 13.05 39.18 -16.77
C LYS A 267 13.90 40.24 -16.04
N ASN A 268 15.23 40.10 -16.10
CA ASN A 268 16.17 40.99 -15.40
C ASN A 268 16.69 42.12 -16.31
N LEU A 269 16.30 42.16 -17.59
CA LEU A 269 16.71 43.24 -18.47
C LEU A 269 16.01 44.56 -18.10
N SER A 270 16.78 45.63 -18.05
CA SER A 270 16.21 46.98 -18.00
C SER A 270 15.61 47.34 -19.36
N VAL A 271 14.38 47.79 -19.33
CA VAL A 271 13.75 48.40 -20.49
C VAL A 271 14.02 49.89 -20.47
N SER A 272 14.63 50.43 -21.51
CA SER A 272 14.82 51.87 -21.61
C SER A 272 13.51 52.51 -22.14
N PHE A 273 13.04 53.53 -21.46
CA PHE A 273 11.95 54.37 -21.91
C PHE A 273 12.51 55.65 -22.49
N ASP A 274 11.82 56.26 -23.43
CA ASP A 274 12.20 57.57 -23.86
C ASP A 274 11.85 58.60 -22.76
N LYS A 275 12.35 59.85 -22.93
CA LYS A 275 12.19 60.86 -21.86
C LYS A 275 10.75 61.28 -21.59
N ASP A 276 9.86 61.12 -22.58
CA ASP A 276 8.47 61.48 -22.46
C ASP A 276 7.66 60.36 -21.85
N ASP A 277 7.90 59.11 -22.26
CA ASP A 277 7.29 57.89 -21.66
C ASP A 277 7.72 57.75 -20.19
N GLU A 278 8.99 58.02 -19.87
CA GLU A 278 9.49 57.92 -18.50
C GLU A 278 8.78 58.87 -17.51
N LYS A 279 8.30 60.03 -18.00
CA LYS A 279 7.56 60.99 -17.19
C LYS A 279 6.06 60.68 -17.08
N ILE A 280 5.48 60.03 -18.09
CA ILE A 280 4.06 59.77 -18.19
C ILE A 280 3.70 58.41 -17.50
N LEU A 281 4.54 57.40 -17.68
CA LEU A 281 4.27 56.09 -17.12
C LEU A 281 4.52 56.02 -15.62
N ARG A 282 3.53 55.50 -14.90
CA ARG A 282 3.66 55.17 -13.49
C ARG A 282 4.54 53.91 -13.30
N ASP A 283 5.13 53.71 -12.14
CA ASP A 283 6.06 52.61 -11.87
C ASP A 283 5.48 51.24 -12.19
N TYR A 284 4.22 50.96 -11.80
CA TYR A 284 3.56 49.68 -12.12
C TYR A 284 3.34 49.50 -13.62
N GLN A 285 3.13 50.59 -14.40
CA GLN A 285 3.02 50.54 -15.86
C GLN A 285 4.39 50.19 -16.49
N LYS A 286 5.47 50.78 -15.98
CA LYS A 286 6.83 50.43 -16.41
C LYS A 286 7.14 48.97 -16.13
N ASP A 287 6.71 48.43 -14.96
CA ASP A 287 6.84 47.00 -14.65
C ASP A 287 6.00 46.11 -15.59
N GLY A 288 4.78 46.57 -15.93
CA GLY A 288 3.93 45.91 -16.92
C GLY A 288 4.60 45.84 -18.32
N VAL A 289 5.22 46.92 -18.76
CA VAL A 289 5.98 46.95 -20.03
C VAL A 289 7.19 45.99 -20.00
N LYS A 290 7.91 45.96 -18.90
CA LYS A 290 9.03 45.00 -18.74
C LYS A 290 8.53 43.55 -18.79
N TRP A 291 7.41 43.25 -18.12
CA TRP A 291 6.79 41.95 -18.18
C TRP A 291 6.35 41.57 -19.60
N LEU A 292 5.62 42.47 -20.29
CA LEU A 292 5.18 42.27 -21.68
C LEU A 292 6.39 42.02 -22.61
N ASN A 293 7.46 42.79 -22.48
CA ASN A 293 8.68 42.59 -23.25
C ASN A 293 9.35 41.22 -22.96
N THR A 294 9.31 40.77 -21.73
CA THR A 294 9.83 39.47 -21.34
C THR A 294 9.06 38.34 -22.00
N ILE A 295 7.71 38.33 -21.88
CA ILE A 295 6.88 37.28 -22.46
C ILE A 295 6.97 37.30 -23.98
N TYR A 296 7.00 38.50 -24.62
CA TYR A 296 7.19 38.64 -26.08
C TYR A 296 8.50 38.03 -26.55
N LYS A 297 9.63 38.33 -25.88
CA LYS A 297 10.95 37.75 -26.23
C LYS A 297 11.06 36.25 -25.98
N CYS A 298 10.22 35.70 -25.12
CA CYS A 298 10.13 34.27 -24.84
C CYS A 298 9.12 33.54 -25.72
N ASP A 299 8.48 34.27 -26.67
CA ASP A 299 7.40 33.71 -27.47
C ASP A 299 6.28 33.09 -26.61
N LEU A 300 5.87 33.85 -25.61
CA LEU A 300 4.78 33.49 -24.72
C LEU A 300 3.60 34.46 -24.88
N GLY A 301 2.39 33.93 -24.72
CA GLY A 301 1.19 34.74 -24.54
C GLY A 301 1.03 35.21 -23.09
N GLY A 302 0.27 36.29 -22.89
CA GLY A 302 -0.06 36.79 -21.55
C GLY A 302 -1.37 37.55 -21.52
N ILE A 303 -1.98 37.65 -20.38
CA ILE A 303 -3.19 38.42 -20.13
C ILE A 303 -2.86 39.51 -19.09
N LEU A 304 -3.07 40.77 -19.45
CA LEU A 304 -2.95 41.89 -18.52
C LEU A 304 -4.31 42.08 -17.80
N ALA A 305 -4.38 41.55 -16.58
CA ALA A 305 -5.62 41.54 -15.78
C ALA A 305 -5.58 42.54 -14.64
N ASP A 306 -5.24 43.80 -14.95
CA ASP A 306 -5.26 44.91 -13.97
C ASP A 306 -6.67 45.38 -13.68
N GLU A 307 -6.87 46.01 -12.51
CA GLU A 307 -8.11 46.59 -12.12
C GLU A 307 -8.52 47.76 -13.04
N MET A 308 -9.84 48.01 -13.17
CA MET A 308 -10.37 49.12 -13.96
C MET A 308 -9.94 50.46 -13.37
N GLY A 309 -9.55 51.39 -14.21
CA GLY A 309 -9.14 52.73 -13.80
C GLY A 309 -7.64 52.94 -13.58
N LEU A 310 -6.82 51.90 -13.72
CA LEU A 310 -5.36 52.00 -13.57
C LEU A 310 -4.65 52.60 -14.78
N GLY A 311 -5.36 52.86 -15.89
CA GLY A 311 -4.78 53.44 -17.13
C GLY A 311 -3.86 52.43 -17.81
N LYS A 312 -4.45 51.55 -18.60
CA LYS A 312 -3.74 50.52 -19.38
C LYS A 312 -3.30 51.07 -20.71
#